data_f529efa14b4028189bc1b1e43d84e2b3
#
_entry.id   f529efa14b4028189bc1b1e43d84e2b3
#
_cell.length_a   1.000
_cell.length_b   1.000
_cell.length_c   1.000
_cell.angle_alpha   90.00
_cell.angle_beta   90.00
_cell.angle_gamma   90.00
#
_symmetry.space_group_name_H-M   'P 1'
#
loop_
_entity.id
_entity.type
_entity.pdbx_description
1 polymer ?
#
loop_
_entity_poly.entity_id
_entity_poly.type
_entity_poly.pdbx_seq_one_letter_code
_entity_poly.pdbx_strand_id
1 'polypeptide(L)'
;MEQALLAIAPVRISANVVIPFIPVVAVFIGALVALWRRPGEGLSSAIQHFAAGVVFAAAAAEILPQVKHEGAIVPTAIGGVLGVATMLAIKKLEERWKGPAGMISAIGIDLFVDGVVLGLAFLAGERAGFLLAFALTLEVLFLGLTLTTELAQSISSRVRVLALTVGLALLLPLGSFLATPIGHLPPDWIIGFLAFGLMALLYLVTEELLVEAHEKPDTPLITAMFFVGFLGLLLIEEAL
;
A
#
# COMPACT_ATOMS: atom_id res chain seq x y z
N MET A 1 -5.03 -6.48 48.68
CA MET A 1 -5.72 -7.39 47.74
C MET A 1 -6.11 -6.65 46.45
N GLU A 2 -6.23 -5.35 46.48
CA GLU A 2 -6.58 -4.50 45.31
C GLU A 2 -5.41 -4.22 44.33
N GLN A 3 -4.16 -4.27 44.82
CA GLN A 3 -2.98 -4.08 43.96
C GLN A 3 -2.58 -5.31 43.10
N ALA A 4 -3.11 -6.49 43.40
CA ALA A 4 -2.84 -7.70 42.63
C ALA A 4 -3.77 -7.87 41.42
N LEU A 5 -4.88 -7.14 41.34
CA LEU A 5 -5.83 -7.13 40.24
C LEU A 5 -5.41 -6.19 39.08
N LEU A 6 -4.46 -5.28 39.32
CA LEU A 6 -3.90 -4.37 38.32
C LEU A 6 -2.79 -4.99 37.43
N ALA A 7 -2.37 -6.22 37.75
CA ALA A 7 -1.27 -6.90 37.06
C ALA A 7 -1.68 -7.69 35.81
N ILE A 8 -2.97 -7.72 35.47
CA ILE A 8 -3.46 -8.28 34.21
C ILE A 8 -4.07 -7.14 33.36
N ALA A 9 -3.28 -6.10 33.12
CA ALA A 9 -3.61 -5.21 32.02
C ALA A 9 -3.53 -6.06 30.73
N PRO A 10 -4.60 -6.18 29.92
CA PRO A 10 -4.48 -6.84 28.63
C PRO A 10 -3.35 -6.12 27.89
N VAL A 11 -2.41 -6.88 27.33
CA VAL A 11 -1.40 -6.35 26.43
C VAL A 11 -2.17 -5.60 25.35
N ARG A 12 -2.26 -4.28 25.46
CA ARG A 12 -2.80 -3.44 24.40
C ARG A 12 -1.79 -3.52 23.26
N ILE A 13 -1.98 -4.51 22.41
CA ILE A 13 -1.26 -4.57 21.15
C ILE A 13 -1.70 -3.31 20.42
N SER A 14 -0.78 -2.35 20.26
CA SER A 14 -1.09 -1.08 19.62
C SER A 14 -1.57 -1.31 18.19
N ALA A 15 -2.50 -0.50 17.71
CA ALA A 15 -3.14 -0.63 16.41
C ALA A 15 -2.12 -0.71 15.27
N ASN A 16 -1.03 0.06 15.35
CA ASN A 16 0.09 0.06 14.41
C ASN A 16 0.84 -1.29 14.30
N VAL A 17 0.61 -2.23 15.23
CA VAL A 17 1.20 -3.59 15.17
C VAL A 17 0.29 -4.57 14.45
N VAL A 18 -1.03 -4.50 14.67
CA VAL A 18 -1.99 -5.49 14.15
C VAL A 18 -2.51 -5.12 12.77
N ILE A 19 -2.78 -3.84 12.55
CA ILE A 19 -3.42 -3.36 11.33
C ILE A 19 -2.60 -3.62 10.06
N PRO A 20 -1.25 -3.51 10.05
CA PRO A 20 -0.45 -3.84 8.88
C PRO A 20 -0.57 -5.31 8.41
N PHE A 21 -1.15 -6.21 9.20
CA PHE A 21 -1.44 -7.58 8.79
C PHE A 21 -2.77 -7.73 8.06
N ILE A 22 -3.68 -6.74 8.11
CA ILE A 22 -4.94 -6.78 7.38
C ILE A 22 -4.72 -6.86 5.86
N PRO A 23 -3.83 -6.02 5.24
CA PRO A 23 -3.45 -6.17 3.85
C PRO A 23 -2.91 -7.56 3.49
N VAL A 24 -2.14 -8.21 4.38
CA VAL A 24 -1.63 -9.58 4.14
C VAL A 24 -2.77 -10.58 3.99
N VAL A 25 -3.82 -10.47 4.83
CA VAL A 25 -5.03 -11.29 4.71
C VAL A 25 -5.74 -11.01 3.39
N ALA A 26 -5.78 -9.76 2.95
CA ALA A 26 -6.36 -9.39 1.66
C ALA A 26 -5.60 -10.02 0.48
N VAL A 27 -4.26 -9.96 0.48
CA VAL A 27 -3.41 -10.66 -0.51
C VAL A 27 -3.73 -12.16 -0.53
N PHE A 28 -3.83 -12.79 0.62
CA PHE A 28 -4.18 -14.21 0.72
C PHE A 28 -5.55 -14.51 0.10
N ILE A 29 -6.56 -13.69 0.36
CA ILE A 29 -7.89 -13.82 -0.23
C ILE A 29 -7.82 -13.63 -1.75
N GLY A 30 -7.14 -12.59 -2.24
CA GLY A 30 -6.93 -12.34 -3.67
C GLY A 30 -6.26 -13.51 -4.37
N ALA A 31 -5.20 -14.06 -3.76
CA ALA A 31 -4.49 -15.22 -4.25
C ALA A 31 -5.37 -16.48 -4.32
N LEU A 32 -6.20 -16.75 -3.31
CA LEU A 32 -7.15 -17.87 -3.32
C LEU A 32 -8.18 -17.70 -4.44
N VAL A 33 -8.73 -16.50 -4.61
CA VAL A 33 -9.67 -16.20 -5.70
C VAL A 33 -9.03 -16.46 -7.06
N ALA A 34 -7.79 -15.99 -7.27
CA ALA A 34 -7.04 -16.20 -8.52
C ALA A 34 -6.82 -17.69 -8.84
N LEU A 35 -6.51 -18.49 -7.81
CA LEU A 35 -6.32 -19.93 -7.98
C LEU A 35 -7.63 -20.69 -8.28
N TRP A 36 -8.76 -20.14 -7.88
CA TRP A 36 -10.07 -20.72 -8.09
C TRP A 36 -10.73 -20.24 -9.37
N ARG A 37 -10.81 -18.94 -9.59
CA ARG A 37 -11.44 -18.32 -10.76
C ARG A 37 -10.78 -16.98 -11.09
N ARG A 38 -10.17 -16.87 -12.26
CA ARG A 38 -9.61 -15.61 -12.74
C ARG A 38 -10.73 -14.61 -13.04
N PRO A 39 -10.69 -13.38 -12.52
CA PRO A 39 -11.62 -12.34 -12.91
C PRO A 39 -11.47 -12.00 -14.40
N GLY A 40 -12.54 -11.52 -15.01
CA GLY A 40 -12.48 -10.99 -16.37
C GLY A 40 -11.73 -9.65 -16.42
N GLU A 41 -11.15 -9.33 -17.57
CA GLU A 41 -10.33 -8.12 -17.79
C GLU A 41 -11.04 -6.82 -17.38
N GLY A 42 -12.32 -6.66 -17.75
CA GLY A 42 -13.08 -5.46 -17.37
C GLY A 42 -13.32 -5.33 -15.87
N LEU A 43 -13.55 -6.45 -15.15
CA LEU A 43 -13.68 -6.40 -13.69
C LEU A 43 -12.32 -6.07 -13.04
N SER A 44 -11.24 -6.63 -13.55
CA SER A 44 -9.88 -6.32 -13.09
C SER A 44 -9.57 -4.83 -13.26
N SER A 45 -9.83 -4.26 -14.46
CA SER A 45 -9.63 -2.84 -14.72
C SER A 45 -10.48 -1.96 -13.79
N ALA A 46 -11.76 -2.32 -13.59
CA ALA A 46 -12.66 -1.57 -12.70
C ALA A 46 -12.16 -1.55 -11.24
N ILE A 47 -11.66 -2.68 -10.74
CA ILE A 47 -11.11 -2.79 -9.38
C ILE A 47 -9.82 -1.99 -9.26
N GLN A 48 -8.95 -2.03 -10.27
CA GLN A 48 -7.70 -1.24 -10.27
C GLN A 48 -7.97 0.26 -10.27
N HIS A 49 -8.90 0.75 -11.11
CA HIS A 49 -9.31 2.16 -11.08
C HIS A 49 -9.89 2.54 -9.71
N PHE A 50 -10.74 1.69 -9.13
CA PHE A 50 -11.31 1.93 -7.81
C PHE A 50 -10.21 2.00 -6.73
N ALA A 51 -9.30 1.04 -6.70
CA ALA A 51 -8.19 1.01 -5.75
C ALA A 51 -7.28 2.25 -5.90
N ALA A 52 -6.92 2.61 -7.15
CA ALA A 52 -6.15 3.81 -7.44
C ALA A 52 -6.83 5.09 -6.89
N GLY A 53 -8.15 5.20 -7.03
CA GLY A 53 -8.94 6.31 -6.48
C GLY A 53 -8.91 6.35 -4.96
N VAL A 54 -9.02 5.20 -4.30
CA VAL A 54 -8.97 5.09 -2.83
C VAL A 54 -7.57 5.44 -2.30
N VAL A 55 -6.50 4.92 -2.91
CA VAL A 55 -5.11 5.26 -2.51
C VAL A 55 -4.81 6.73 -2.74
N PHE A 56 -5.24 7.28 -3.88
CA PHE A 56 -5.08 8.72 -4.16
C PHE A 56 -5.80 9.58 -3.12
N ALA A 57 -7.04 9.21 -2.73
CA ALA A 57 -7.78 9.93 -1.70
C ALA A 57 -7.08 9.86 -0.33
N ALA A 58 -6.57 8.68 0.08
CA ALA A 58 -5.82 8.53 1.32
C ALA A 58 -4.55 9.41 1.34
N ALA A 59 -3.80 9.44 0.25
CA ALA A 59 -2.62 10.30 0.11
C ALA A 59 -2.98 11.79 0.17
N ALA A 60 -4.04 12.19 -0.52
CA ALA A 60 -4.47 13.59 -0.63
C ALA A 60 -5.15 14.12 0.65
N ALA A 61 -5.94 13.30 1.32
CA ALA A 61 -6.70 13.70 2.49
C ALA A 61 -5.90 13.60 3.79
N GLU A 62 -5.04 12.58 3.93
CA GLU A 62 -4.37 12.30 5.20
C GLU A 62 -2.90 12.73 5.23
N ILE A 63 -2.13 12.47 4.17
CA ILE A 63 -0.67 12.74 4.19
C ILE A 63 -0.36 14.14 3.68
N LEU A 64 -0.97 14.57 2.58
CA LEU A 64 -0.70 15.90 1.98
C LEU A 64 -0.97 17.07 2.94
N PRO A 65 -2.05 17.11 3.74
CA PRO A 65 -2.28 18.21 4.68
C PRO A 65 -1.17 18.35 5.72
N GLN A 66 -0.63 17.23 6.22
CA GLN A 66 0.44 17.23 7.21
C GLN A 66 1.76 17.76 6.63
N VAL A 67 2.12 17.30 5.42
CA VAL A 67 3.28 17.82 4.70
C VAL A 67 3.14 19.33 4.45
N LYS A 68 1.92 19.81 4.18
CA LYS A 68 1.65 21.23 3.88
C LYS A 68 1.64 22.12 5.12
N HIS A 69 1.06 21.67 6.23
CA HIS A 69 0.85 22.50 7.43
C HIS A 69 2.09 22.64 8.31
N GLU A 70 2.92 21.62 8.37
CA GLU A 70 4.14 21.62 9.20
C GLU A 70 5.41 21.84 8.38
N GLY A 71 5.26 22.15 7.08
CA GLY A 71 6.26 22.07 6.05
C GLY A 71 7.55 22.85 6.28
N ALA A 72 8.60 22.13 6.61
CA ALA A 72 9.96 22.56 6.38
C ALA A 72 10.31 22.34 4.89
N ILE A 73 10.53 23.42 4.13
CA ILE A 73 10.72 23.38 2.66
C ILE A 73 11.81 22.38 2.25
N VAL A 74 12.95 22.40 2.93
CA VAL A 74 14.11 21.56 2.57
C VAL A 74 13.88 20.08 2.83
N PRO A 75 13.44 19.62 4.04
CA PRO A 75 13.09 18.22 4.26
C PRO A 75 11.99 17.71 3.34
N THR A 76 10.96 18.52 3.08
CA THR A 76 9.88 18.19 2.13
C THR A 76 10.41 17.98 0.72
N ALA A 77 11.26 18.89 0.22
CA ALA A 77 11.84 18.76 -1.11
C ALA A 77 12.76 17.54 -1.22
N ILE A 78 13.61 17.30 -0.23
CA ILE A 78 14.50 16.13 -0.21
C ILE A 78 13.69 14.85 -0.15
N GLY A 79 12.73 14.75 0.76
CA GLY A 79 11.87 13.57 0.91
C GLY A 79 11.10 13.29 -0.36
N GLY A 80 10.45 14.30 -0.94
CA GLY A 80 9.69 14.14 -2.18
C GLY A 80 10.56 13.69 -3.36
N VAL A 81 11.74 14.27 -3.55
CA VAL A 81 12.68 13.84 -4.61
C VAL A 81 13.14 12.41 -4.38
N LEU A 82 13.46 12.03 -3.13
CA LEU A 82 13.84 10.67 -2.80
C LEU A 82 12.70 9.68 -3.02
N GLY A 83 11.44 10.04 -2.73
CA GLY A 83 10.27 9.23 -3.02
C GLY A 83 10.17 8.88 -4.50
N VAL A 84 10.14 9.90 -5.36
CA VAL A 84 10.12 9.69 -6.82
C VAL A 84 11.34 8.91 -7.32
N ALA A 85 12.54 9.25 -6.82
CA ALA A 85 13.77 8.58 -7.24
C ALA A 85 13.77 7.08 -6.87
N THR A 86 13.22 6.74 -5.70
CA THR A 86 13.07 5.34 -5.26
C THR A 86 12.14 4.58 -6.19
N MET A 87 10.95 5.12 -6.50
CA MET A 87 9.99 4.48 -7.41
C MET A 87 10.55 4.32 -8.83
N LEU A 88 11.25 5.35 -9.35
CA LEU A 88 11.97 5.24 -10.63
C LEU A 88 13.08 4.18 -10.60
N ALA A 89 13.75 4.01 -9.48
CA ALA A 89 14.78 2.97 -9.33
C ALA A 89 14.16 1.57 -9.32
N ILE A 90 13.01 1.37 -8.65
CA ILE A 90 12.25 0.12 -8.65
C ILE A 90 11.82 -0.24 -10.07
N LYS A 91 11.20 0.70 -10.80
CA LYS A 91 10.78 0.50 -12.19
C LYS A 91 11.95 0.11 -13.11
N LYS A 92 13.09 0.77 -12.99
CA LYS A 92 14.30 0.39 -13.75
C LYS A 92 14.83 -0.98 -13.37
N LEU A 93 14.71 -1.38 -12.11
CA LEU A 93 15.13 -2.71 -11.65
C LEU A 93 14.24 -3.79 -12.28
N GLU A 94 12.93 -3.57 -12.32
CA GLU A 94 11.96 -4.44 -12.98
C GLU A 94 12.27 -4.60 -14.46
N GLU A 95 12.49 -3.50 -15.20
CA GLU A 95 12.85 -3.53 -16.62
C GLU A 95 14.16 -4.27 -16.90
N ARG A 96 15.12 -4.16 -15.99
CA ARG A 96 16.45 -4.78 -16.11
C ARG A 96 16.44 -6.28 -15.83
N TRP A 97 15.65 -6.71 -14.87
CA TRP A 97 15.54 -8.10 -14.44
C TRP A 97 14.30 -8.74 -15.05
N LYS A 98 14.40 -9.08 -16.35
CA LYS A 98 13.30 -9.72 -17.07
C LYS A 98 12.99 -11.12 -16.49
N GLY A 99 11.69 -11.42 -16.37
CA GLY A 99 11.19 -12.71 -15.93
C GLY A 99 10.71 -12.74 -14.48
N PRO A 100 10.32 -13.92 -13.96
CA PRO A 100 9.66 -14.04 -12.65
C PRO A 100 10.47 -13.49 -11.47
N ALA A 101 11.80 -13.58 -11.52
CA ALA A 101 12.64 -13.07 -10.44
C ALA A 101 12.65 -11.54 -10.36
N GLY A 102 12.65 -10.86 -11.52
CA GLY A 102 12.57 -9.40 -11.56
C GLY A 102 11.23 -8.89 -11.01
N MET A 103 10.13 -9.46 -11.49
CA MET A 103 8.79 -9.17 -11.02
C MET A 103 8.65 -9.40 -9.50
N ILE A 104 9.09 -10.55 -8.99
CA ILE A 104 9.06 -10.85 -7.55
C ILE A 104 9.85 -9.82 -6.75
N SER A 105 11.03 -9.41 -7.26
CA SER A 105 11.87 -8.42 -6.57
C SER A 105 11.24 -7.03 -6.58
N ALA A 106 10.68 -6.59 -7.71
CA ALA A 106 10.03 -5.30 -7.82
C ALA A 106 8.81 -5.22 -6.89
N ILE A 107 7.90 -6.19 -6.97
CA ILE A 107 6.71 -6.27 -6.10
C ILE A 107 7.10 -6.38 -4.62
N GLY A 108 8.18 -7.13 -4.31
CA GLY A 108 8.65 -7.22 -2.93
C GLY A 108 9.15 -5.89 -2.37
N ILE A 109 9.88 -5.11 -3.17
CA ILE A 109 10.35 -3.78 -2.78
C ILE A 109 9.18 -2.82 -2.66
N ASP A 110 8.24 -2.87 -3.58
CA ASP A 110 7.03 -2.05 -3.59
C ASP A 110 6.19 -2.29 -2.31
N LEU A 111 5.84 -3.52 -2.00
CA LEU A 111 5.15 -3.88 -0.76
C LEU A 111 5.90 -3.46 0.51
N PHE A 112 7.24 -3.48 0.46
CA PHE A 112 8.04 -2.99 1.57
C PHE A 112 7.94 -1.47 1.71
N VAL A 113 8.00 -0.72 0.61
CA VAL A 113 7.84 0.75 0.58
C VAL A 113 6.44 1.12 1.05
N ASP A 114 5.39 0.46 0.58
CA ASP A 114 4.01 0.66 1.06
C ASP A 114 3.90 0.45 2.57
N GLY A 115 4.57 -0.58 3.06
CA GLY A 115 4.66 -0.82 4.49
C GLY A 115 5.31 0.33 5.24
N VAL A 116 6.44 0.85 4.74
CA VAL A 116 7.10 2.03 5.33
C VAL A 116 6.16 3.23 5.32
N VAL A 117 5.47 3.50 4.21
CA VAL A 117 4.51 4.60 4.10
C VAL A 117 3.32 4.41 5.06
N LEU A 118 2.83 3.18 5.21
CA LEU A 118 1.80 2.85 6.21
C LEU A 118 2.27 3.15 7.64
N GLY A 119 3.49 2.75 7.98
CA GLY A 119 4.08 3.05 9.28
C GLY A 119 4.22 4.56 9.52
N LEU A 120 4.63 5.32 8.50
CA LEU A 120 4.68 6.79 8.54
C LEU A 120 3.30 7.41 8.72
N ALA A 121 2.25 6.87 8.07
CA ALA A 121 0.89 7.34 8.24
C ALA A 121 0.40 7.14 9.68
N PHE A 122 0.77 6.04 10.35
CA PHE A 122 0.48 5.86 11.78
C PHE A 122 1.24 6.84 12.68
N LEU A 123 2.45 7.26 12.31
CA LEU A 123 3.18 8.32 13.02
C LEU A 123 2.51 9.69 12.84
N ALA A 124 1.91 9.90 11.69
CA ALA A 124 1.14 11.08 11.37
C ALA A 124 -0.17 11.17 12.17
N GLY A 125 -0.78 10.02 12.48
CA GLY A 125 -1.99 9.90 13.29
C GLY A 125 -2.67 8.55 13.11
N GLU A 126 -3.38 8.07 14.14
CA GLU A 126 -4.09 6.80 14.06
C GLU A 126 -5.10 6.79 12.90
N ARG A 127 -5.84 7.87 12.71
CA ARG A 127 -6.81 8.01 11.61
C ARG A 127 -6.14 7.86 10.24
N ALA A 128 -5.05 8.59 10.01
CA ALA A 128 -4.28 8.51 8.77
C ALA A 128 -3.78 7.08 8.50
N GLY A 129 -3.24 6.43 9.54
CA GLY A 129 -2.82 5.03 9.47
C GLY A 129 -3.97 4.07 9.12
N PHE A 130 -5.16 4.25 9.71
CA PHE A 130 -6.33 3.41 9.42
C PHE A 130 -6.82 3.58 7.99
N LEU A 131 -6.96 4.82 7.51
CA LEU A 131 -7.46 5.11 6.17
C LEU A 131 -6.48 4.63 5.10
N LEU A 132 -5.17 4.81 5.32
CA LEU A 132 -4.17 4.27 4.42
C LEU A 132 -4.13 2.73 4.46
N ALA A 133 -4.24 2.11 5.64
CA ALA A 133 -4.33 0.65 5.74
C ALA A 133 -5.54 0.09 4.98
N PHE A 134 -6.68 0.78 5.04
CA PHE A 134 -7.86 0.42 4.25
C PHE A 134 -7.59 0.55 2.75
N ALA A 135 -6.98 1.64 2.32
CA ALA A 135 -6.61 1.87 0.92
C ALA A 135 -5.67 0.77 0.40
N LEU A 136 -4.56 0.53 1.10
CA LEU A 136 -3.60 -0.52 0.77
C LEU A 136 -4.22 -1.92 0.81
N THR A 137 -5.20 -2.18 1.69
CA THR A 137 -5.90 -3.46 1.74
C THR A 137 -6.63 -3.76 0.44
N LEU A 138 -7.29 -2.76 -0.15
CA LEU A 138 -7.96 -2.90 -1.44
C LEU A 138 -6.98 -3.08 -2.60
N GLU A 139 -5.90 -2.31 -2.58
CA GLU A 139 -4.83 -2.39 -3.58
C GLU A 139 -4.17 -3.77 -3.59
N VAL A 140 -3.65 -4.22 -2.44
CA VAL A 140 -2.91 -5.47 -2.36
C VAL A 140 -3.80 -6.71 -2.46
N LEU A 141 -5.11 -6.60 -2.20
CA LEU A 141 -6.07 -7.64 -2.55
C LEU A 141 -6.02 -7.92 -4.05
N PHE A 142 -6.01 -6.84 -4.84
CA PHE A 142 -5.91 -6.94 -6.29
C PHE A 142 -4.51 -7.42 -6.73
N LEU A 143 -3.44 -6.88 -6.12
CA LEU A 143 -2.08 -7.35 -6.35
C LEU A 143 -1.93 -8.86 -6.08
N GLY A 144 -2.53 -9.38 -5.00
CA GLY A 144 -2.57 -10.81 -4.71
C GLY A 144 -3.24 -11.64 -5.81
N LEU A 145 -4.22 -11.05 -6.48
CA LEU A 145 -4.95 -11.66 -7.57
C LEU A 145 -4.11 -11.69 -8.86
N THR A 146 -3.50 -10.57 -9.26
CA THR A 146 -2.69 -10.44 -10.47
C THR A 146 -1.39 -11.21 -10.36
N LEU A 147 -0.63 -11.01 -9.28
CA LEU A 147 0.63 -11.70 -9.01
C LEU A 147 0.47 -13.22 -9.00
N THR A 148 -0.58 -13.72 -8.31
CA THR A 148 -0.86 -15.16 -8.29
C THR A 148 -1.16 -15.69 -9.68
N THR A 149 -1.90 -14.94 -10.49
CA THR A 149 -2.24 -15.32 -11.87
C THR A 149 -0.99 -15.42 -12.73
N GLU A 150 -0.07 -14.48 -12.61
CA GLU A 150 1.19 -14.44 -13.36
C GLU A 150 2.17 -15.53 -12.90
N LEU A 151 2.37 -15.67 -11.60
CA LEU A 151 3.24 -16.73 -11.06
C LEU A 151 2.75 -18.14 -11.42
N ALA A 152 1.43 -18.35 -11.50
CA ALA A 152 0.84 -19.64 -11.89
C ALA A 152 1.13 -20.01 -13.37
N GLN A 153 1.55 -19.07 -14.21
CA GLN A 153 2.00 -19.37 -15.58
C GLN A 153 3.41 -19.99 -15.59
N SER A 154 4.25 -19.63 -14.63
CA SER A 154 5.65 -20.07 -14.55
C SER A 154 5.86 -21.17 -13.51
N ILE A 155 5.02 -21.27 -12.49
CA ILE A 155 5.15 -22.21 -11.38
C ILE A 155 3.96 -23.18 -11.35
N SER A 156 4.21 -24.45 -11.60
CA SER A 156 3.14 -25.46 -11.64
C SER A 156 2.48 -25.78 -10.29
N SER A 157 3.16 -25.50 -9.17
CA SER A 157 2.66 -25.83 -7.83
C SER A 157 1.84 -24.66 -7.25
N ARG A 158 0.52 -24.86 -7.11
CA ARG A 158 -0.39 -23.87 -6.50
C ARG A 158 0.05 -23.47 -5.08
N VAL A 159 0.55 -24.44 -4.29
CA VAL A 159 1.03 -24.18 -2.92
C VAL A 159 2.26 -23.26 -2.93
N ARG A 160 3.20 -23.47 -3.87
CA ARG A 160 4.38 -22.61 -4.00
C ARG A 160 4.00 -21.20 -4.45
N VAL A 161 3.07 -21.06 -5.39
CA VAL A 161 2.55 -19.77 -5.83
C VAL A 161 1.93 -19.03 -4.65
N LEU A 162 1.03 -19.67 -3.91
CA LEU A 162 0.38 -19.09 -2.74
C LEU A 162 1.41 -18.69 -1.65
N ALA A 163 2.37 -19.56 -1.36
CA ALA A 163 3.40 -19.30 -0.35
C ALA A 163 4.30 -18.13 -0.74
N LEU A 164 4.66 -17.98 -2.02
CA LEU A 164 5.43 -16.86 -2.52
C LEU A 164 4.63 -15.55 -2.44
N THR A 165 3.37 -15.54 -2.93
CA THR A 165 2.52 -14.35 -2.90
C THR A 165 2.29 -13.85 -1.47
N VAL A 166 1.95 -14.75 -0.54
CA VAL A 166 1.74 -14.40 0.87
C VAL A 166 3.06 -14.04 1.56
N GLY A 167 4.15 -14.73 1.22
CA GLY A 167 5.48 -14.43 1.74
C GLY A 167 5.95 -13.01 1.37
N LEU A 168 5.69 -12.57 0.14
CA LEU A 168 5.95 -11.20 -0.30
C LEU A 168 5.10 -10.19 0.46
N ALA A 169 3.81 -10.49 0.68
CA ALA A 169 2.91 -9.62 1.43
C ALA A 169 3.37 -9.34 2.86
N LEU A 170 4.18 -10.22 3.48
CA LEU A 170 4.76 -9.99 4.81
C LEU A 170 5.81 -8.87 4.83
N LEU A 171 6.30 -8.43 3.66
CA LEU A 171 7.20 -7.27 3.58
C LEU A 171 6.47 -5.98 3.94
N LEU A 172 5.15 -5.89 3.73
CA LEU A 172 4.36 -4.73 4.11
C LEU A 172 4.35 -4.49 5.64
N PRO A 173 3.93 -5.43 6.52
CA PRO A 173 4.06 -5.22 7.96
C PRO A 173 5.52 -5.06 8.40
N LEU A 174 6.48 -5.69 7.74
CA LEU A 174 7.90 -5.49 8.04
C LEU A 174 8.31 -4.04 7.78
N GLY A 175 7.96 -3.45 6.64
CA GLY A 175 8.18 -2.05 6.32
C GLY A 175 7.54 -1.12 7.36
N SER A 176 6.28 -1.40 7.74
CA SER A 176 5.56 -0.62 8.75
C SER A 176 6.28 -0.62 10.11
N PHE A 177 6.79 -1.76 10.55
CA PHE A 177 7.57 -1.83 11.79
C PHE A 177 8.90 -1.08 11.71
N LEU A 178 9.58 -1.14 10.56
CA LEU A 178 10.84 -0.44 10.36
C LEU A 178 10.66 1.09 10.25
N ALA A 179 9.47 1.59 9.99
CA ALA A 179 9.16 3.02 10.06
C ALA A 179 9.02 3.53 11.51
N THR A 180 8.74 2.67 12.51
CA THR A 180 8.51 3.08 13.90
C THR A 180 9.66 3.93 14.50
N PRO A 181 10.96 3.62 14.29
CA PRO A 181 12.06 4.44 14.79
C PRO A 181 12.07 5.87 14.25
N ILE A 182 11.47 6.13 13.08
CA ILE A 182 11.40 7.46 12.46
C ILE A 182 10.63 8.43 13.37
N GLY A 183 9.64 7.94 14.12
CA GLY A 183 8.89 8.74 15.10
C GLY A 183 9.73 9.36 16.22
N HIS A 184 10.97 8.93 16.41
CA HIS A 184 11.91 9.52 17.37
C HIS A 184 12.80 10.62 16.76
N LEU A 185 12.68 10.89 15.46
CA LEU A 185 13.43 11.93 14.78
C LEU A 185 12.83 13.32 15.06
N PRO A 186 13.60 14.39 14.85
CA PRO A 186 13.05 15.76 14.89
C PRO A 186 11.88 15.92 13.90
N PRO A 187 10.87 16.77 14.22
CA PRO A 187 9.66 16.93 13.40
C PRO A 187 9.93 17.19 11.92
N ASP A 188 10.91 18.04 11.61
CA ASP A 188 11.28 18.37 10.22
C ASP A 188 11.66 17.14 9.38
N TRP A 189 12.34 16.16 10.01
CA TRP A 189 12.70 14.93 9.32
C TRP A 189 11.51 14.01 9.13
N ILE A 190 10.56 13.95 10.12
CA ILE A 190 9.32 13.19 9.99
C ILE A 190 8.53 13.71 8.78
N ILE A 191 8.46 15.04 8.61
CA ILE A 191 7.81 15.66 7.45
C ILE A 191 8.51 15.26 6.14
N GLY A 192 9.84 15.21 6.12
CA GLY A 192 10.60 14.73 4.97
C GLY A 192 10.24 13.29 4.60
N PHE A 193 10.10 12.40 5.60
CA PHE A 193 9.65 11.02 5.38
C PHE A 193 8.19 10.94 4.93
N LEU A 194 7.31 11.78 5.47
CA LEU A 194 5.92 11.87 4.99
C LEU A 194 5.85 12.36 3.54
N ALA A 195 6.68 13.33 3.16
CA ALA A 195 6.79 13.79 1.77
C ALA A 195 7.33 12.68 0.84
N PHE A 196 8.30 11.87 1.32
CA PHE A 196 8.74 10.67 0.62
C PHE A 196 7.55 9.72 0.36
N GLY A 197 6.80 9.36 1.40
CA GLY A 197 5.64 8.48 1.28
C GLY A 197 4.55 9.04 0.37
N LEU A 198 4.25 10.33 0.49
CA LEU A 198 3.29 11.01 -0.38
C LEU A 198 3.66 10.87 -1.86
N MET A 199 4.92 11.15 -2.20
CA MET A 199 5.38 11.08 -3.59
C MET A 199 5.47 9.63 -4.09
N ALA A 200 5.81 8.67 -3.24
CA ALA A 200 5.79 7.25 -3.58
C ALA A 200 4.36 6.80 -3.91
N LEU A 201 3.37 7.11 -3.06
CA LEU A 201 1.95 6.78 -3.31
C LEU A 201 1.40 7.46 -4.56
N LEU A 202 1.74 8.74 -4.80
CA LEU A 202 1.30 9.42 -6.02
C LEU A 202 1.90 8.77 -7.28
N TYR A 203 3.18 8.37 -7.22
CA TYR A 203 3.83 7.64 -8.31
C TYR A 203 3.13 6.29 -8.55
N LEU A 204 2.92 5.49 -7.49
CA LEU A 204 2.22 4.22 -7.54
C LEU A 204 0.86 4.36 -8.25
N VAL A 205 0.05 5.34 -7.83
CA VAL A 205 -1.27 5.57 -8.43
C VAL A 205 -1.16 5.93 -9.92
N THR A 206 -0.26 6.85 -10.29
CA THR A 206 -0.22 7.42 -11.65
C THR A 206 0.56 6.58 -12.65
N GLU A 207 1.61 5.89 -12.21
CA GLU A 207 2.57 5.20 -13.07
C GLU A 207 2.45 3.67 -13.01
N GLU A 208 1.71 3.14 -12.04
CA GLU A 208 1.49 1.71 -11.87
C GLU A 208 0.01 1.36 -11.94
N LEU A 209 -0.80 1.70 -10.92
CA LEU A 209 -2.20 1.29 -10.84
C LEU A 209 -3.03 1.76 -12.04
N LEU A 210 -2.94 3.03 -12.42
CA LEU A 210 -3.70 3.57 -13.55
C LEU A 210 -3.13 3.10 -14.89
N VAL A 211 -1.82 2.92 -15.01
CA VAL A 211 -1.19 2.37 -16.23
C VAL A 211 -1.67 0.94 -16.46
N GLU A 212 -1.56 0.06 -15.46
CA GLU A 212 -2.05 -1.32 -15.57
C GLU A 212 -3.57 -1.39 -15.82
N ALA A 213 -4.34 -0.49 -15.22
CA ALA A 213 -5.79 -0.43 -15.43
C ALA A 213 -6.13 -0.11 -16.89
N HIS A 214 -5.37 0.78 -17.55
CA HIS A 214 -5.57 1.17 -18.94
C HIS A 214 -4.98 0.17 -19.98
N GLU A 215 -4.11 -0.75 -19.57
CA GLU A 215 -3.65 -1.83 -20.45
C GLU A 215 -4.77 -2.83 -20.81
N LYS A 216 -5.84 -2.85 -20.05
CA LYS A 216 -7.03 -3.68 -20.26
C LYS A 216 -8.12 -2.88 -20.96
N PRO A 217 -9.03 -3.54 -21.71
CA PRO A 217 -10.17 -2.84 -22.32
C PRO A 217 -10.96 -2.09 -21.25
N ASP A 218 -11.01 -0.77 -21.33
CA ASP A 218 -11.75 0.08 -20.46
C ASP A 218 -12.94 0.77 -21.16
N THR A 219 -13.91 1.15 -20.39
CA THR A 219 -15.05 1.96 -20.81
C THR A 219 -15.14 3.18 -19.92
N PRO A 220 -15.83 4.26 -20.33
CA PRO A 220 -16.02 5.42 -19.46
C PRO A 220 -16.57 5.09 -18.08
N LEU A 221 -17.37 4.02 -17.96
CA LEU A 221 -17.89 3.55 -16.68
C LEU A 221 -16.81 2.89 -15.81
N ILE A 222 -15.92 2.11 -16.43
CA ILE A 222 -14.78 1.47 -15.74
C ILE A 222 -13.82 2.55 -15.24
N THR A 223 -13.46 3.52 -16.08
CA THR A 223 -12.59 4.64 -15.71
C THR A 223 -13.24 5.49 -14.60
N ALA A 224 -14.58 5.64 -14.61
CA ALA A 224 -15.30 6.36 -13.56
C ALA A 224 -15.15 5.70 -12.17
N MET A 225 -14.75 4.44 -12.08
CA MET A 225 -14.52 3.75 -10.80
C MET A 225 -13.40 4.40 -9.97
N PHE A 226 -12.43 5.08 -10.62
CA PHE A 226 -11.46 5.91 -9.90
C PHE A 226 -12.14 6.98 -9.03
N PHE A 227 -13.08 7.70 -9.61
CA PHE A 227 -13.81 8.76 -8.90
C PHE A 227 -14.74 8.17 -7.82
N VAL A 228 -15.30 6.98 -8.06
CA VAL A 228 -16.10 6.26 -7.05
C VAL A 228 -15.24 5.88 -5.86
N GLY A 229 -14.03 5.35 -6.09
CA GLY A 229 -13.07 5.02 -5.04
C GLY A 229 -12.64 6.26 -4.25
N PHE A 230 -12.28 7.32 -4.96
CA PHE A 230 -11.89 8.60 -4.37
C PHE A 230 -12.99 9.17 -3.47
N LEU A 231 -14.20 9.34 -4.00
CA LEU A 231 -15.35 9.83 -3.23
C LEU A 231 -15.72 8.89 -2.09
N GLY A 232 -15.65 7.59 -2.32
CA GLY A 232 -15.96 6.59 -1.29
C GLY A 232 -15.08 6.76 -0.05
N LEU A 233 -13.77 6.93 -0.23
CA LEU A 233 -12.86 7.15 0.89
C LEU A 233 -13.10 8.51 1.57
N LEU A 234 -13.32 9.58 0.81
CA LEU A 234 -13.63 10.90 1.39
C LEU A 234 -14.89 10.85 2.26
N LEU A 235 -15.94 10.15 1.82
CA LEU A 235 -17.16 10.00 2.60
C LEU A 235 -16.96 9.16 3.87
N ILE A 236 -16.11 8.13 3.80
CA ILE A 236 -15.72 7.34 4.97
C ILE A 236 -14.92 8.22 5.94
N GLU A 237 -14.02 9.04 5.43
CA GLU A 237 -13.21 9.96 6.21
C GLU A 237 -14.08 10.98 6.98
N GLU A 238 -15.09 11.57 6.33
CA GLU A 238 -16.00 12.50 6.98
C GLU A 238 -16.93 11.84 8.03
N ALA A 239 -17.20 10.53 7.86
CA ALA A 239 -18.06 9.78 8.78
C ALA A 239 -17.36 9.31 10.05
N LEU A 240 -16.00 9.29 10.08
CA LEU A 240 -15.14 8.88 11.20
C LEU A 240 -14.69 10.09 12.05
#